data_cfaf5cb71f9d33d75c0dd58e8d3b72c9
#
_entry.id   cfaf5cb71f9d33d75c0dd58e8d3b72c9
#
_cell.length_a   1.000
_cell.length_b   1.000
_cell.length_c   1.000
_cell.angle_alpha   90.00
_cell.angle_beta   90.00
_cell.angle_gamma   90.00
#
_symmetry.space_group_name_H-M   'P 1'
#
loop_
_entity.id
_entity.type
_entity.pdbx_description
1 polymer ?
#
loop_
_entity_poly.entity_id
_entity_poly.type
_entity_poly.pdbx_seq_one_letter_code
_entity_poly.pdbx_strand_id
1 'polypeptide(L)'
;SCFDRYGFSSSMDIEDLSGALGNGLISPYELAQTFSIFPNSGTSVDFFMIEKITNRKGEVYFQNTSKGNKERLGKEIAFITREILKEGLDRFLKFRNLNLVIENAGGKTGTTNDARDTWFVGYAENIIASSWVGKDDGSTLGDEQFGSSNALPIWLDFMNNSIDLLDETTFVIPEDITLVRIDKNTGKVASTFDNAIFEYFLDDDLKDILN
;
A
#
# COMPACT_ATOMS: atom_id res chain seq x y z
N SER A 1 0.73 -9.15 19.34
CA SER A 1 -0.43 -8.47 18.74
C SER A 1 -0.43 -8.68 17.22
N CYS A 2 -1.58 -8.51 16.58
CA CYS A 2 -1.67 -8.57 15.11
C CYS A 2 -0.77 -7.50 14.47
N PHE A 3 -0.68 -6.34 15.08
CA PHE A 3 0.14 -5.22 14.61
C PHE A 3 1.64 -5.52 14.61
N ASP A 4 2.16 -6.21 15.63
CA ASP A 4 3.58 -6.61 15.68
C ASP A 4 3.95 -7.52 14.50
N ARG A 5 3.02 -8.40 14.10
CA ARG A 5 3.23 -9.28 12.96
C ARG A 5 3.52 -8.51 11.68
N TYR A 6 2.83 -7.39 11.45
CA TYR A 6 3.00 -6.55 10.27
C TYR A 6 4.09 -5.48 10.42
N GLY A 7 4.74 -5.40 11.57
CA GLY A 7 5.88 -4.50 11.79
C GLY A 7 5.51 -3.11 12.28
N PHE A 8 4.28 -2.92 12.76
CA PHE A 8 3.90 -1.71 13.47
C PHE A 8 4.61 -1.63 14.82
N SER A 9 4.95 -0.42 15.25
CA SER A 9 5.53 -0.23 16.58
C SER A 9 4.51 -0.48 17.69
N SER A 10 5.01 -0.72 18.90
CA SER A 10 4.17 -0.97 20.10
C SER A 10 3.26 0.22 20.48
N SER A 11 3.45 1.40 19.87
CA SER A 11 2.56 2.56 20.06
C SER A 11 1.18 2.38 19.42
N MET A 12 1.00 1.33 18.61
CA MET A 12 -0.28 0.92 18.02
C MET A 12 -1.03 -0.10 18.89
N ASP A 13 -0.82 -0.09 20.20
CA ASP A 13 -1.57 -0.94 21.13
C ASP A 13 -3.02 -0.47 21.23
N ILE A 14 -3.83 -0.95 20.28
CA ILE A 14 -5.26 -0.70 20.23
C ILE A 14 -5.94 -1.94 20.83
N GLU A 15 -6.56 -1.77 21.97
CA GLU A 15 -7.23 -2.85 22.72
C GLU A 15 -8.58 -3.24 22.15
N ASP A 16 -9.13 -2.46 21.21
CA ASP A 16 -10.47 -2.65 20.66
C ASP A 16 -10.49 -2.89 19.13
N LEU A 17 -11.66 -3.28 18.61
CA LEU A 17 -11.86 -3.54 17.19
C LEU A 17 -11.71 -2.31 16.29
N SER A 18 -11.71 -1.09 16.85
CA SER A 18 -11.52 0.14 16.08
C SER A 18 -10.14 0.23 15.44
N GLY A 19 -9.16 -0.52 15.98
CA GLY A 19 -7.85 -0.69 15.38
C GLY A 19 -7.90 -1.19 13.93
N ALA A 20 -8.86 -2.05 13.62
CA ALA A 20 -9.08 -2.54 12.25
C ALA A 20 -9.53 -1.43 11.28
N LEU A 21 -10.05 -0.34 11.81
CA LEU A 21 -10.45 0.85 11.05
C LEU A 21 -9.34 1.91 10.96
N GLY A 22 -8.16 1.62 11.50
CA GLY A 22 -7.03 2.55 11.46
C GLY A 22 -7.02 3.61 12.58
N ASN A 23 -7.63 3.31 13.72
CA ASN A 23 -7.68 4.21 14.89
C ASN A 23 -6.38 4.14 15.72
N GLY A 24 -5.22 4.26 15.10
CA GLY A 24 -3.92 4.21 15.75
C GLY A 24 -3.04 5.40 15.39
N LEU A 25 -2.13 5.76 16.28
CA LEU A 25 -1.11 6.77 15.99
C LEU A 25 0.03 6.12 15.22
N ILE A 26 0.33 6.68 14.06
CA ILE A 26 1.42 6.19 13.19
C ILE A 26 2.11 7.39 12.54
N SER A 27 3.42 7.29 12.36
CA SER A 27 4.14 8.26 11.56
C SER A 27 4.06 7.93 10.06
N PRO A 28 4.21 8.92 9.16
CA PRO A 28 4.31 8.66 7.72
C PRO A 28 5.43 7.67 7.36
N TYR A 29 6.54 7.73 8.07
CA TYR A 29 7.66 6.81 7.92
C TYR A 29 7.27 5.36 8.22
N GLU A 30 6.67 5.12 9.38
CA GLU A 30 6.23 3.77 9.79
C GLU A 30 5.13 3.24 8.87
N LEU A 31 4.22 4.10 8.44
CA LEU A 31 3.16 3.73 7.51
C LEU A 31 3.73 3.27 6.17
N ALA A 32 4.67 4.04 5.59
CA ALA A 32 5.34 3.65 4.35
C ALA A 32 6.12 2.34 4.52
N GLN A 33 6.88 2.20 5.62
CA GLN A 33 7.65 1.00 5.92
C GLN A 33 6.75 -0.24 6.02
N THR A 34 5.65 -0.16 6.77
CA THR A 34 4.73 -1.28 6.92
C THR A 34 4.01 -1.60 5.63
N PHE A 35 3.61 -0.57 4.87
CA PHE A 35 2.90 -0.76 3.61
C PHE A 35 3.78 -1.37 2.52
N SER A 36 5.10 -1.27 2.64
CA SER A 36 6.06 -1.85 1.69
C SER A 36 5.98 -3.37 1.56
N ILE A 37 5.36 -4.06 2.52
CA ILE A 37 5.19 -5.52 2.48
C ILE A 37 4.39 -5.98 1.25
N PHE A 38 3.44 -5.19 0.77
CA PHE A 38 2.58 -5.57 -0.35
C PHE A 38 3.34 -5.62 -1.68
N PRO A 39 4.04 -4.56 -2.14
CA PRO A 39 4.83 -4.63 -3.36
C PRO A 39 6.06 -5.54 -3.21
N ASN A 40 6.52 -5.83 -1.99
CA ASN A 40 7.67 -6.68 -1.71
C ASN A 40 7.30 -8.12 -1.35
N SER A 41 6.26 -8.67 -1.96
CA SER A 41 5.82 -10.07 -1.84
C SER A 41 5.68 -10.55 -0.39
N GLY A 42 5.15 -9.71 0.48
CA GLY A 42 4.91 -10.02 1.89
C GLY A 42 6.10 -9.84 2.83
N THR A 43 7.23 -9.39 2.31
CA THR A 43 8.49 -9.25 3.06
C THR A 43 8.71 -7.80 3.48
N SER A 44 9.02 -7.58 4.77
CA SER A 44 9.32 -6.24 5.28
C SER A 44 10.68 -5.74 4.79
N VAL A 45 10.79 -4.44 4.62
CA VAL A 45 12.04 -3.76 4.26
C VAL A 45 12.50 -2.89 5.42
N ASP A 46 13.79 -2.98 5.76
CA ASP A 46 14.39 -2.08 6.74
C ASP A 46 14.66 -0.73 6.09
N PHE A 47 13.99 0.32 6.55
CA PHE A 47 14.23 1.69 6.11
C PHE A 47 15.34 2.34 6.92
N PHE A 48 16.22 3.05 6.27
CA PHE A 48 17.25 3.87 6.92
C PHE A 48 17.58 5.09 6.06
N MET A 49 17.86 6.20 6.75
CA MET A 49 18.18 7.48 6.10
C MET A 49 19.66 7.60 5.75
N ILE A 50 20.52 6.92 6.51
CA ILE A 50 21.98 6.97 6.34
C ILE A 50 22.47 5.55 6.09
N GLU A 51 22.95 5.32 4.88
CA GLU A 51 23.53 4.04 4.50
C GLU A 51 24.97 3.92 5.01
N LYS A 52 25.78 4.98 4.77
CA LYS A 52 27.20 4.93 5.04
C LYS A 52 27.76 6.32 5.34
N ILE A 53 28.67 6.40 6.30
CA ILE A 53 29.46 7.61 6.59
C ILE A 53 30.94 7.28 6.40
N THR A 54 31.62 8.05 5.54
CA THR A 54 33.06 7.92 5.30
C THR A 54 33.77 9.25 5.57
N ASN A 55 35.05 9.18 5.90
CA ASN A 55 35.91 10.38 5.92
C ASN A 55 36.39 10.73 4.50
N ARG A 56 37.18 11.83 4.40
CA ARG A 56 37.73 12.28 3.11
C ARG A 56 38.73 11.30 2.47
N LYS A 57 39.26 10.33 3.24
CA LYS A 57 40.14 9.28 2.75
C LYS A 57 39.42 8.00 2.31
N GLY A 58 38.06 7.99 2.44
CA GLY A 58 37.24 6.84 2.12
C GLY A 58 37.12 5.80 3.25
N GLU A 59 37.71 6.06 4.43
CA GLU A 59 37.59 5.17 5.57
C GLU A 59 36.14 5.24 6.12
N VAL A 60 35.56 4.06 6.37
CA VAL A 60 34.17 3.92 6.83
C VAL A 60 34.09 4.16 8.33
N TYR A 61 33.35 5.17 8.76
CA TYR A 61 33.02 5.40 10.16
C TYR A 61 31.73 4.69 10.60
N PHE A 62 30.77 4.62 9.68
CA PHE A 62 29.50 3.99 9.93
C PHE A 62 28.99 3.38 8.63
N GLN A 63 28.43 2.19 8.73
CA GLN A 63 27.68 1.55 7.67
C GLN A 63 26.46 0.88 8.27
N ASN A 64 25.30 1.24 7.76
CA ASN A 64 24.08 0.55 8.12
C ASN A 64 24.10 -0.84 7.47
N THR A 65 23.69 -1.82 8.24
CA THR A 65 23.50 -3.18 7.73
C THR A 65 22.04 -3.53 7.96
N SER A 66 21.31 -3.87 6.90
CA SER A 66 19.95 -4.38 7.04
C SER A 66 19.93 -5.53 8.04
N LYS A 67 18.98 -5.49 8.97
CA LYS A 67 18.78 -6.59 9.95
C LYS A 67 18.20 -7.84 9.31
N GLY A 68 18.02 -7.80 8.00
CA GLY A 68 17.40 -8.84 7.19
C GLY A 68 15.90 -8.64 7.04
N ASN A 69 15.46 -8.85 5.83
CA ASN A 69 14.05 -8.82 5.50
C ASN A 69 13.33 -9.99 6.21
N LYS A 70 12.18 -9.71 6.77
CA LYS A 70 11.35 -10.73 7.44
C LYS A 70 10.06 -10.90 6.67
N GLU A 71 9.69 -12.14 6.39
CA GLU A 71 8.37 -12.45 5.89
C GLU A 71 7.32 -12.09 6.96
N ARG A 72 6.38 -11.24 6.60
CA ARG A 72 5.31 -10.74 7.45
C ARG A 72 3.95 -11.26 7.01
N LEU A 73 3.84 -11.56 5.73
CA LEU A 73 2.62 -11.97 5.06
C LEU A 73 2.98 -12.99 3.98
N GLY A 74 2.15 -13.99 3.76
CA GLY A 74 2.34 -14.93 2.63
C GLY A 74 2.31 -14.17 1.30
N LYS A 75 3.15 -14.59 0.35
CA LYS A 75 3.31 -13.94 -0.97
C LYS A 75 1.98 -13.88 -1.74
N GLU A 76 1.12 -14.87 -1.59
CA GLU A 76 -0.20 -14.97 -2.23
C GLU A 76 -1.13 -13.86 -1.72
N ILE A 77 -1.20 -13.70 -0.40
CA ILE A 77 -2.04 -12.67 0.23
C ILE A 77 -1.49 -11.27 -0.06
N ALA A 78 -0.16 -11.12 -0.07
CA ALA A 78 0.47 -9.85 -0.46
C ALA A 78 0.12 -9.49 -1.91
N PHE A 79 0.16 -10.46 -2.83
CA PHE A 79 -0.20 -10.30 -4.22
C PHE A 79 -1.67 -9.87 -4.39
N ILE A 80 -2.62 -10.61 -3.80
CA ILE A 80 -4.06 -10.27 -3.88
C ILE A 80 -4.32 -8.89 -3.30
N THR A 81 -3.74 -8.57 -2.13
CA THR A 81 -3.89 -7.26 -1.50
C THR A 81 -3.34 -6.16 -2.40
N ARG A 82 -2.19 -6.38 -3.04
CA ARG A 82 -1.60 -5.45 -4.00
C ARG A 82 -2.53 -5.19 -5.18
N GLU A 83 -3.14 -6.23 -5.77
CA GLU A 83 -4.08 -6.08 -6.89
C GLU A 83 -5.34 -5.31 -6.47
N ILE A 84 -5.86 -5.57 -5.28
CA ILE A 84 -7.00 -4.79 -4.71
C ILE A 84 -6.62 -3.31 -4.55
N LEU A 85 -5.40 -3.02 -4.06
CA LEU A 85 -4.92 -1.65 -3.90
C LEU A 85 -4.72 -0.94 -5.24
N LYS A 86 -4.22 -1.67 -6.25
CA LYS A 86 -4.06 -1.18 -7.63
C LYS A 86 -5.41 -0.84 -8.23
N GLU A 87 -6.36 -1.77 -8.22
CA GLU A 87 -7.70 -1.54 -8.76
C GLU A 87 -8.42 -0.39 -8.04
N GLY A 88 -8.26 -0.31 -6.72
CA GLY A 88 -8.81 0.78 -5.92
C GLY A 88 -8.28 2.14 -6.37
N LEU A 89 -6.97 2.27 -6.58
CA LEU A 89 -6.34 3.48 -7.07
C LEU A 89 -6.80 3.82 -8.49
N ASP A 90 -6.76 2.86 -9.42
CA ASP A 90 -7.17 3.04 -10.82
C ASP A 90 -8.61 3.53 -10.94
N ARG A 91 -9.53 2.93 -10.19
CA ARG A 91 -10.94 3.32 -10.13
C ARG A 91 -11.10 4.74 -9.62
N PHE A 92 -10.33 5.08 -8.60
CA PHE A 92 -10.35 6.41 -8.01
C PHE A 92 -9.80 7.47 -8.97
N LEU A 93 -8.67 7.21 -9.62
CA LEU A 93 -8.07 8.09 -10.63
C LEU A 93 -9.04 8.37 -11.78
N LYS A 94 -9.68 7.33 -12.30
CA LYS A 94 -10.72 7.44 -13.35
C LYS A 94 -11.90 8.29 -12.88
N PHE A 95 -12.41 8.05 -11.69
CA PHE A 95 -13.54 8.80 -11.15
C PHE A 95 -13.24 10.29 -10.97
N ARG A 96 -12.02 10.63 -10.56
CA ARG A 96 -11.59 12.03 -10.34
C ARG A 96 -10.95 12.66 -11.58
N ASN A 97 -10.83 11.92 -12.69
CA ASN A 97 -10.11 12.35 -13.89
C ASN A 97 -8.68 12.82 -13.57
N LEU A 98 -8.00 12.08 -12.70
CA LEU A 98 -6.60 12.28 -12.34
C LEU A 98 -5.72 11.35 -13.16
N ASN A 99 -4.49 11.77 -13.42
CA ASN A 99 -3.53 11.00 -14.20
C ASN A 99 -2.35 10.55 -13.36
N LEU A 100 -2.02 9.26 -13.46
CA LEU A 100 -0.76 8.67 -13.03
C LEU A 100 -0.16 7.98 -14.25
N VAL A 101 1.07 8.33 -14.59
CA VAL A 101 1.76 7.82 -15.78
C VAL A 101 2.30 6.40 -15.56
N ILE A 102 2.36 5.95 -14.32
CA ILE A 102 2.97 4.70 -13.88
C ILE A 102 1.89 3.61 -13.81
N GLU A 103 2.13 2.45 -14.43
CA GLU A 103 1.14 1.37 -14.51
C GLU A 103 1.09 0.48 -13.26
N ASN A 104 2.25 0.20 -12.65
CA ASN A 104 2.35 -0.69 -11.48
C ASN A 104 2.27 0.10 -10.17
N ALA A 105 1.14 0.73 -9.93
CA ALA A 105 0.91 1.53 -8.74
C ALA A 105 -0.34 1.08 -7.98
N GLY A 106 -0.32 1.23 -6.67
CA GLY A 106 -1.48 0.97 -5.82
C GLY A 106 -1.38 1.73 -4.52
N GLY A 107 -2.49 1.94 -3.86
CA GLY A 107 -2.46 2.70 -2.61
C GLY A 107 -3.81 2.80 -1.91
N LYS A 108 -3.77 3.44 -0.74
CA LYS A 108 -4.93 3.60 0.14
C LYS A 108 -5.00 5.00 0.72
N THR A 109 -6.19 5.57 0.69
CA THR A 109 -6.52 6.81 1.40
C THR A 109 -6.88 6.52 2.85
N GLY A 110 -6.59 7.46 3.74
CA GLY A 110 -7.09 7.51 5.10
C GLY A 110 -7.69 8.88 5.40
N THR A 111 -8.73 8.91 6.22
CA THR A 111 -9.32 10.15 6.73
C THR A 111 -9.82 9.86 8.14
N THR A 112 -9.36 10.63 9.11
CA THR A 112 -9.86 10.52 10.50
C THR A 112 -11.24 11.15 10.63
N ASN A 113 -11.95 10.79 11.70
CA ASN A 113 -13.21 11.44 12.05
C ASN A 113 -13.00 12.96 12.15
N ASP A 114 -14.00 13.73 11.73
CA ASP A 114 -13.96 15.20 11.68
C ASP A 114 -12.87 15.77 10.76
N ALA A 115 -12.32 14.95 9.84
CA ALA A 115 -11.29 15.34 8.90
C ALA A 115 -10.11 16.11 9.56
N ARG A 116 -9.60 15.59 10.67
CA ARG A 116 -8.42 16.17 11.35
C ARG A 116 -7.13 15.81 10.63
N ASP A 117 -7.07 14.58 10.13
CA ASP A 117 -5.94 14.02 9.39
C ASP A 117 -6.43 13.40 8.10
N THR A 118 -5.73 13.69 7.03
CA THR A 118 -5.93 13.08 5.73
C THR A 118 -4.64 12.42 5.26
N TRP A 119 -4.74 11.18 4.80
CA TRP A 119 -3.62 10.32 4.49
C TRP A 119 -3.73 9.73 3.10
N PHE A 120 -2.60 9.51 2.48
CA PHE A 120 -2.45 8.56 1.40
C PHE A 120 -1.12 7.83 1.56
N VAL A 121 -1.13 6.52 1.38
CA VAL A 121 0.07 5.69 1.26
C VAL A 121 -0.07 4.84 0.02
N GLY A 122 1.00 4.73 -0.76
CA GLY A 122 0.99 3.95 -1.97
C GLY A 122 2.40 3.68 -2.49
N TYR A 123 2.46 2.74 -3.39
CA TYR A 123 3.66 2.35 -4.11
C TYR A 123 3.48 2.61 -5.60
N ALA A 124 4.59 2.81 -6.28
CA ALA A 124 4.71 2.83 -7.72
C ALA A 124 6.06 2.23 -8.10
N GLU A 125 6.04 1.10 -8.79
CA GLU A 125 7.23 0.31 -9.10
C GLU A 125 8.06 0.02 -7.82
N ASN A 126 9.31 0.46 -7.77
CA ASN A 126 10.25 0.28 -6.67
C ASN A 126 10.20 1.40 -5.61
N ILE A 127 9.30 2.36 -5.73
CA ILE A 127 9.15 3.48 -4.78
C ILE A 127 7.88 3.31 -3.96
N ILE A 128 7.98 3.57 -2.66
CA ILE A 128 6.85 3.72 -1.76
C ILE A 128 6.89 5.10 -1.10
N ALA A 129 5.74 5.74 -1.00
CA ALA A 129 5.61 7.02 -0.32
C ALA A 129 4.31 7.09 0.48
N SER A 130 4.35 7.86 1.54
CA SER A 130 3.17 8.27 2.31
C SER A 130 3.09 9.78 2.37
N SER A 131 1.89 10.31 2.28
CA SER A 131 1.59 11.72 2.45
C SER A 131 0.55 11.91 3.53
N TRP A 132 0.74 12.96 4.30
CA TRP A 132 -0.14 13.34 5.39
C TRP A 132 -0.41 14.85 5.34
N VAL A 133 -1.66 15.20 5.57
CA VAL A 133 -2.08 16.59 5.75
C VAL A 133 -2.93 16.67 7.01
N GLY A 134 -2.51 17.51 7.93
CA GLY A 134 -3.14 17.74 9.22
C GLY A 134 -2.69 19.05 9.82
N LYS A 135 -3.20 19.39 10.98
CA LYS A 135 -2.77 20.56 11.76
C LYS A 135 -2.09 20.10 13.05
N ASP A 136 -1.03 20.81 13.46
CA ASP A 136 -0.27 20.47 14.67
C ASP A 136 -1.11 20.53 15.96
N ASP A 137 -2.15 21.35 15.98
CA ASP A 137 -3.09 21.44 17.10
C ASP A 137 -4.21 20.38 17.08
N GLY A 138 -4.23 19.50 16.05
CA GLY A 138 -5.22 18.46 15.89
C GLY A 138 -6.63 18.98 15.58
N SER A 139 -6.78 20.27 15.21
CA SER A 139 -8.05 20.83 14.80
C SER A 139 -8.46 20.34 13.41
N THR A 140 -9.76 20.36 13.12
CA THR A 140 -10.28 19.93 11.81
C THR A 140 -9.71 20.74 10.65
N LEU A 141 -9.53 20.08 9.52
CA LEU A 141 -9.17 20.71 8.25
C LEU A 141 -10.35 21.42 7.59
N GLY A 142 -11.58 21.15 8.06
CA GLY A 142 -12.82 21.69 7.53
C GLY A 142 -13.69 20.63 6.86
N ASP A 143 -14.81 21.06 6.33
CA ASP A 143 -15.78 20.18 5.66
C ASP A 143 -15.21 19.65 4.33
N GLU A 144 -15.65 18.45 3.94
CA GLU A 144 -15.28 17.79 2.68
C GLU A 144 -13.78 17.57 2.46
N GLN A 145 -12.99 17.54 3.53
CA GLN A 145 -11.57 17.24 3.48
C GLN A 145 -11.33 15.75 3.62
N PHE A 146 -10.77 15.13 2.57
CA PHE A 146 -10.54 13.69 2.49
C PHE A 146 -9.09 13.40 2.08
N GLY A 147 -8.59 12.21 2.40
CA GLY A 147 -7.29 11.74 1.90
C GLY A 147 -7.17 11.84 0.38
N SER A 148 -8.28 11.66 -0.29
CA SER A 148 -8.37 11.75 -1.75
C SER A 148 -8.29 13.17 -2.32
N SER A 149 -8.68 14.18 -1.56
CA SER A 149 -8.63 15.59 -2.01
C SER A 149 -7.35 16.31 -1.57
N ASN A 150 -6.72 15.85 -0.51
CA ASN A 150 -5.56 16.53 0.08
C ASN A 150 -4.26 15.71 -0.06
N ALA A 151 -4.22 14.51 0.49
CA ALA A 151 -3.00 13.71 0.55
C ALA A 151 -2.67 13.00 -0.79
N LEU A 152 -3.66 12.46 -1.49
CA LEU A 152 -3.45 11.80 -2.78
C LEU A 152 -2.83 12.72 -3.84
N PRO A 153 -3.27 13.99 -4.04
CA PRO A 153 -2.63 14.86 -5.02
C PRO A 153 -1.14 15.10 -4.76
N ILE A 154 -0.72 15.20 -3.49
CA ILE A 154 0.68 15.34 -3.12
C ILE A 154 1.47 14.09 -3.53
N TRP A 155 0.91 12.92 -3.25
CA TRP A 155 1.52 11.64 -3.63
C TRP A 155 1.61 11.48 -5.15
N LEU A 156 0.56 11.85 -5.89
CA LEU A 156 0.53 11.79 -7.35
C LEU A 156 1.58 12.71 -7.97
N ASP A 157 1.68 13.95 -7.47
CA ASP A 157 2.69 14.90 -7.96
C ASP A 157 4.11 14.37 -7.71
N PHE A 158 4.37 13.84 -6.51
CA PHE A 158 5.64 13.21 -6.19
C PHE A 158 5.95 12.05 -7.15
N MET A 159 5.03 11.10 -7.33
CA MET A 159 5.26 9.93 -8.18
C MET A 159 5.45 10.31 -9.65
N ASN A 160 4.63 11.19 -10.19
CA ASN A 160 4.74 11.66 -11.58
C ASN A 160 6.06 12.42 -11.85
N ASN A 161 6.62 13.08 -10.83
CA ASN A 161 7.93 13.76 -10.95
C ASN A 161 9.11 12.85 -10.59
N SER A 162 8.87 11.61 -10.19
CA SER A 162 9.91 10.64 -9.82
C SER A 162 10.15 9.58 -10.89
N ILE A 163 9.61 9.73 -12.08
CA ILE A 163 9.66 8.73 -13.16
C ILE A 163 11.10 8.31 -13.48
N ASP A 164 12.04 9.25 -13.50
CA ASP A 164 13.45 8.98 -13.78
C ASP A 164 14.16 8.17 -12.68
N LEU A 165 13.52 8.00 -11.51
CA LEU A 165 14.01 7.24 -10.36
C LEU A 165 13.36 5.86 -10.26
N LEU A 166 12.39 5.56 -11.13
CA LEU A 166 11.67 4.31 -11.10
C LEU A 166 12.43 3.25 -11.89
N ASP A 167 12.59 2.10 -11.27
CA ASP A 167 13.02 0.89 -11.96
C ASP A 167 11.77 0.05 -12.24
N GLU A 168 11.61 -0.40 -13.48
CA GLU A 168 10.53 -1.31 -13.83
C GLU A 168 10.57 -2.56 -12.96
N THR A 169 9.48 -2.82 -12.24
CA THR A 169 9.35 -4.02 -11.43
C THR A 169 8.43 -5.04 -12.11
N THR A 170 8.90 -6.26 -12.21
CA THR A 170 8.07 -7.36 -12.67
C THR A 170 7.43 -8.05 -11.47
N PHE A 171 6.15 -7.88 -11.31
CA PHE A 171 5.40 -8.60 -10.29
C PHE A 171 5.01 -9.99 -10.80
N VAL A 172 5.58 -11.00 -10.19
CA VAL A 172 5.28 -12.39 -10.53
C VAL A 172 4.01 -12.83 -9.82
N ILE A 173 3.09 -13.42 -10.57
CA ILE A 173 1.90 -14.06 -9.99
C ILE A 173 2.37 -15.32 -9.25
N PRO A 174 2.06 -15.49 -7.96
CA PRO A 174 2.38 -16.72 -7.22
C PRO A 174 1.73 -17.95 -7.84
N GLU A 175 2.36 -19.12 -7.66
CA GLU A 175 1.91 -20.38 -8.28
C GLU A 175 0.50 -20.81 -7.81
N ASP A 176 0.16 -20.51 -6.54
CA ASP A 176 -1.11 -20.89 -5.92
C ASP A 176 -2.22 -19.82 -6.12
N ILE A 177 -2.10 -19.01 -7.19
CA ILE A 177 -3.07 -17.97 -7.56
C ILE A 177 -3.56 -18.19 -8.99
N THR A 178 -4.86 -18.28 -9.13
CA THR A 178 -5.52 -18.40 -10.43
C THR A 178 -6.36 -17.17 -10.74
N LEU A 179 -6.22 -16.67 -11.98
CA LEU A 179 -7.06 -15.61 -12.54
C LEU A 179 -8.35 -16.23 -13.09
N VAL A 180 -9.49 -15.87 -12.53
CA VAL A 180 -10.80 -16.42 -12.87
C VAL A 180 -11.71 -15.32 -13.40
N ARG A 181 -12.46 -15.65 -14.44
CA ARG A 181 -13.52 -14.79 -14.95
C ARG A 181 -14.79 -15.02 -14.15
N ILE A 182 -15.25 -14.00 -13.43
CA ILE A 182 -16.46 -14.05 -12.61
C ILE A 182 -17.53 -13.09 -13.10
N ASP A 183 -18.78 -13.42 -12.83
CA ASP A 183 -19.89 -12.48 -13.01
C ASP A 183 -19.90 -11.46 -11.86
N LYS A 184 -19.84 -10.20 -12.19
CA LYS A 184 -19.72 -9.08 -11.24
C LYS A 184 -20.88 -9.00 -10.23
N ASN A 185 -22.06 -9.48 -10.61
CA ASN A 185 -23.27 -9.39 -9.77
C ASN A 185 -23.40 -10.56 -8.82
N THR A 186 -22.95 -11.76 -9.25
CA THR A 186 -23.13 -12.99 -8.49
C THR A 186 -21.86 -13.48 -7.79
N GLY A 187 -20.68 -13.02 -8.24
CA GLY A 187 -19.39 -13.50 -7.78
C GLY A 187 -19.05 -14.92 -8.24
N LYS A 188 -19.90 -15.55 -9.05
CA LYS A 188 -19.68 -16.91 -9.57
C LYS A 188 -18.95 -16.88 -10.89
N VAL A 189 -18.36 -18.02 -11.30
CA VAL A 189 -17.72 -18.15 -12.61
C VAL A 189 -18.68 -17.74 -13.73
N ALA A 190 -18.24 -16.80 -14.57
CA ALA A 190 -19.04 -16.29 -15.65
C ALA A 190 -19.03 -17.22 -16.85
N SER A 191 -20.23 -17.59 -17.33
CA SER A 191 -20.41 -18.38 -18.55
C SER A 191 -20.31 -17.52 -19.81
N THR A 192 -20.57 -16.22 -19.70
CA THR A 192 -20.52 -15.22 -20.79
C THR A 192 -19.54 -14.10 -20.47
N PHE A 193 -19.29 -13.23 -21.44
CA PHE A 193 -18.48 -12.02 -21.23
C PHE A 193 -19.30 -10.82 -20.74
N ASP A 194 -20.63 -10.90 -20.81
CA ASP A 194 -21.49 -9.82 -20.31
C ASP A 194 -21.41 -9.74 -18.80
N ASN A 195 -21.10 -8.54 -18.29
CA ASN A 195 -20.86 -8.27 -16.86
C ASN A 195 -19.73 -9.09 -16.22
N ALA A 196 -18.86 -9.70 -17.02
CA ALA A 196 -17.72 -10.45 -16.50
C ALA A 196 -16.55 -9.53 -16.15
N ILE A 197 -15.88 -9.86 -15.04
CA ILE A 197 -14.59 -9.29 -14.63
C ILE A 197 -13.60 -10.42 -14.39
N PHE A 198 -12.31 -10.09 -14.38
CA PHE A 198 -11.26 -11.02 -14.03
C PHE A 198 -10.75 -10.69 -12.64
N GLU A 199 -10.72 -11.70 -11.75
CA GLU A 199 -10.27 -11.56 -10.38
C GLU A 199 -9.31 -12.69 -10.03
N TYR A 200 -8.36 -12.40 -9.14
CA TYR A 200 -7.39 -13.36 -8.65
C TYR A 200 -7.91 -14.05 -7.38
N PHE A 201 -7.79 -15.37 -7.34
CA PHE A 201 -8.20 -16.20 -6.22
C PHE A 201 -7.06 -17.11 -5.78
N LEU A 202 -7.04 -17.43 -4.49
CA LEU A 202 -6.26 -18.55 -3.99
C LEU A 202 -6.85 -19.85 -4.55
N ASP A 203 -6.01 -20.78 -4.97
CA ASP A 203 -6.47 -22.07 -5.54
C ASP A 203 -7.32 -22.87 -4.55
N ASP A 204 -7.05 -22.72 -3.25
CA ASP A 204 -7.86 -23.36 -2.20
C ASP A 204 -9.28 -22.81 -2.10
N ASP A 205 -9.47 -21.51 -2.41
CA ASP A 205 -10.79 -20.85 -2.35
C ASP A 205 -11.61 -21.10 -3.63
N LEU A 206 -11.00 -21.57 -4.72
CA LEU A 206 -11.69 -21.82 -5.99
C LEU A 206 -12.78 -22.87 -5.90
N LYS A 207 -12.66 -23.82 -4.98
CA LYS A 207 -13.67 -24.89 -4.78
C LYS A 207 -15.04 -24.34 -4.41
N ASP A 208 -15.07 -23.22 -3.69
CA ASP A 208 -16.29 -22.56 -3.23
C ASP A 208 -16.92 -21.70 -4.33
N ILE A 209 -16.16 -21.26 -5.31
CA ILE A 209 -16.58 -20.40 -6.42
C ILE A 209 -17.03 -21.23 -7.63
N LEU A 210 -16.46 -22.43 -7.80
CA LEU A 210 -16.78 -23.35 -8.89
C LEU A 210 -18.09 -24.15 -8.66
N ASN A 211 -18.64 -24.14 -7.43
CA ASN A 211 -19.91 -24.74 -7.05
C ASN A 211 -21.04 -23.70 -6.95
#